data_ae863f074252d1620139697e76542ff0
#
_entry.id   ae863f074252d1620139697e76542ff0
#
_cell.length_a   1.000
_cell.length_b   1.000
_cell.length_c   1.000
_cell.angle_alpha   90.00
_cell.angle_beta   90.00
_cell.angle_gamma   90.00
#
_symmetry.space_group_name_H-M   'P 1'
#
loop_
_entity.id
_entity.type
_entity.pdbx_description
1 polymer ?
#
loop_
_entity_poly.entity_id
_entity_poly.type
_entity_poly.pdbx_seq_one_letter_code
_entity_poly.pdbx_strand_id
1 'polypeptide(L)'
;MTAKNILTQGFVAKPKKTAGDHLYPGRFTCHDVQLTGDGEDLFATFTLTAEELAGAAENQLVWTDQDVQRGIRPDAPSNPPRELPVGAGYPDPKLYIFDASKANDIAEKLLRGDKLFLSPLVWNLRPGTFEAYWNDDEKSIHIYSGRIYLPDSHHRQQAILKAIQSHRDSPSAFPRFSPSKQFKIELYFLTKEDEGNYFFDKNQRPQPTSKSKAYDLTTLDDLSLLAKKVIEKSTTLKDNVNRVTDRLTAKNPQVMTLSTLREMMKSLSPADALDEPEIDGLAKVAATFYDLLAEIRPELGRTDQAHRKATRERLIVDAAVMMHGYAAIMGEFNDAISASGMQEATKEWREKLDRLAQAKRYSFGNWSGDFFEKRNPLWQRVGVAKPGKDGKRLTVLNTGAARSECGRVLHQFLSTDDPITNLAFLAKR
;
A
#
# COMPACT_ATOMS: atom_id res chain seq x y z
N MET A 1 -16.27 34.16 2.02
CA MET A 1 -15.17 33.70 1.14
C MET A 1 -15.09 34.61 -0.08
N THR A 2 -13.95 35.12 -0.42
CA THR A 2 -13.81 35.94 -1.62
C THR A 2 -13.49 35.05 -2.81
N ALA A 3 -14.01 35.37 -3.99
CA ALA A 3 -13.72 34.69 -5.26
C ALA A 3 -12.21 34.45 -5.52
N LYS A 4 -11.35 35.19 -4.84
CA LYS A 4 -9.88 35.10 -4.95
C LYS A 4 -9.29 33.78 -4.36
N ASN A 5 -9.93 33.21 -3.32
CA ASN A 5 -9.45 31.98 -2.70
C ASN A 5 -9.82 30.72 -3.52
N ILE A 6 -10.86 30.79 -4.34
CA ILE A 6 -11.31 29.70 -5.20
C ILE A 6 -10.42 29.58 -6.45
N LEU A 7 -9.94 30.71 -6.97
CA LEU A 7 -9.06 30.75 -8.16
C LEU A 7 -7.70 30.04 -7.92
N THR A 8 -7.23 29.96 -6.67
CA THR A 8 -5.98 29.25 -6.32
C THR A 8 -6.10 27.74 -6.44
N GLN A 9 -7.32 27.16 -6.46
CA GLN A 9 -7.59 25.74 -6.54
C GLN A 9 -7.79 25.23 -7.99
N GLY A 10 -7.52 26.04 -9.01
CA GLY A 10 -7.68 25.64 -10.42
C GLY A 10 -9.00 26.03 -11.06
N PHE A 11 -9.82 26.87 -10.39
CA PHE A 11 -11.01 27.44 -11.00
C PHE A 11 -10.65 28.58 -11.98
N VAL A 12 -11.31 28.56 -13.11
CA VAL A 12 -11.13 29.58 -14.13
C VAL A 12 -12.18 30.72 -13.98
N ALA A 13 -11.89 31.90 -14.50
CA ALA A 13 -12.87 32.96 -14.63
C ALA A 13 -14.02 32.49 -15.55
N LYS A 14 -15.23 33.01 -15.32
CA LYS A 14 -16.41 32.70 -16.16
C LYS A 14 -16.06 32.78 -17.64
N PRO A 15 -16.17 31.68 -18.41
CA PRO A 15 -15.88 31.73 -19.83
C PRO A 15 -16.77 32.78 -20.52
N LYS A 16 -16.19 33.61 -21.35
CA LYS A 16 -17.00 34.52 -22.22
C LYS A 16 -17.80 33.61 -23.15
N LYS A 17 -19.11 33.75 -23.16
CA LYS A 17 -19.98 33.07 -24.15
C LYS A 17 -19.53 33.48 -25.55
N THR A 18 -18.90 32.59 -26.28
CA THR A 18 -18.72 32.70 -27.71
C THR A 18 -19.96 32.14 -28.40
N ALA A 19 -20.54 32.91 -29.30
CA ALA A 19 -21.69 32.47 -30.09
C ALA A 19 -21.27 31.25 -30.90
N GLY A 20 -21.82 30.07 -30.55
CA GLY A 20 -21.49 28.81 -31.20
C GLY A 20 -20.97 27.72 -30.27
N ASP A 21 -20.84 27.97 -28.97
CA ASP A 21 -20.43 26.94 -27.99
C ASP A 21 -21.47 25.80 -27.88
N HIS A 22 -21.34 24.88 -28.79
CA HIS A 22 -21.89 23.54 -28.58
C HIS A 22 -21.17 22.92 -27.37
N LEU A 23 -21.97 22.42 -26.47
CA LEU A 23 -21.57 21.77 -25.22
C LEU A 23 -20.39 20.83 -25.46
N TYR A 24 -19.23 21.12 -24.89
CA TYR A 24 -18.13 20.15 -24.86
C TYR A 24 -18.62 18.86 -24.19
N PRO A 25 -18.33 17.68 -24.75
CA PRO A 25 -18.62 16.44 -24.08
C PRO A 25 -17.92 16.43 -22.73
N GLY A 26 -18.64 16.17 -21.66
CA GLY A 26 -18.10 16.14 -20.30
C GLY A 26 -18.50 17.31 -19.40
N ARG A 27 -19.34 18.23 -19.85
CA ARG A 27 -19.85 19.30 -18.95
C ARG A 27 -20.76 18.71 -17.88
N PHE A 28 -20.47 19.08 -16.63
CA PHE A 28 -21.25 18.67 -15.47
C PHE A 28 -21.44 19.88 -14.56
N THR A 29 -22.65 20.07 -14.04
CA THR A 29 -22.95 21.16 -13.13
C THR A 29 -23.43 20.61 -11.80
N CYS A 30 -22.79 21.03 -10.71
CA CYS A 30 -23.23 20.80 -9.35
C CYS A 30 -24.03 22.00 -8.88
N HIS A 31 -25.24 21.77 -8.39
CA HIS A 31 -26.13 22.81 -7.86
C HIS A 31 -26.18 22.78 -6.35
N ASP A 32 -26.66 23.87 -5.74
CA ASP A 32 -26.83 24.03 -4.29
C ASP A 32 -25.55 23.70 -3.49
N VAL A 33 -24.41 24.12 -4.04
CA VAL A 33 -23.10 23.83 -3.51
C VAL A 33 -22.80 24.71 -2.30
N GLN A 34 -22.40 24.08 -1.20
CA GLN A 34 -21.90 24.73 0.00
C GLN A 34 -20.37 24.55 0.07
N LEU A 35 -19.65 25.66 0.08
CA LEU A 35 -18.20 25.68 0.29
C LEU A 35 -17.88 25.71 1.78
N THR A 36 -16.94 24.89 2.22
CA THR A 36 -16.50 24.77 3.62
C THR A 36 -14.98 24.79 3.67
N GLY A 37 -14.41 25.41 4.70
CA GLY A 37 -12.96 25.56 4.82
C GLY A 37 -12.41 26.74 4.01
N ASP A 38 -11.11 26.88 4.00
CA ASP A 38 -10.35 27.86 3.19
C ASP A 38 -8.98 27.29 2.84
N GLY A 39 -8.31 27.90 1.85
CA GLY A 39 -7.00 27.43 1.40
C GLY A 39 -6.99 25.97 1.01
N GLU A 40 -6.08 25.20 1.59
CA GLU A 40 -5.89 23.75 1.33
C GLU A 40 -7.01 22.90 1.94
N ASP A 41 -7.72 23.40 2.97
CA ASP A 41 -8.84 22.72 3.61
C ASP A 41 -10.18 22.94 2.92
N LEU A 42 -10.20 23.65 1.78
CA LEU A 42 -11.41 23.93 1.04
C LEU A 42 -12.02 22.66 0.44
N PHE A 43 -13.29 22.42 0.71
CA PHE A 43 -14.09 21.40 0.04
C PHE A 43 -15.51 21.88 -0.19
N ALA A 44 -16.19 21.24 -1.13
CA ALA A 44 -17.57 21.55 -1.48
C ALA A 44 -18.49 20.40 -1.08
N THR A 45 -19.70 20.72 -0.63
CA THR A 45 -20.75 19.73 -0.40
C THR A 45 -22.00 20.05 -1.19
N PHE A 46 -22.62 19.03 -1.79
CA PHE A 46 -23.87 19.11 -2.54
C PHE A 46 -24.55 17.74 -2.58
N THR A 47 -25.69 17.67 -3.23
CA THR A 47 -26.40 16.40 -3.44
C THR A 47 -26.59 16.13 -4.93
N LEU A 48 -26.50 14.84 -5.29
CA LEU A 48 -26.83 14.36 -6.63
C LEU A 48 -27.84 13.21 -6.53
N THR A 49 -28.73 13.13 -7.48
CA THR A 49 -29.61 11.99 -7.65
C THR A 49 -28.85 10.75 -8.17
N ALA A 50 -29.42 9.56 -8.04
CA ALA A 50 -28.85 8.36 -8.64
C ALA A 50 -28.70 8.52 -10.18
N GLU A 51 -29.66 9.20 -10.82
CA GLU A 51 -29.64 9.46 -12.27
C GLU A 51 -28.48 10.37 -12.67
N GLU A 52 -28.23 11.47 -11.93
CA GLU A 52 -27.13 12.39 -12.19
C GLU A 52 -25.77 11.69 -11.95
N LEU A 53 -25.67 10.84 -10.93
CA LEU A 53 -24.46 10.03 -10.70
C LEU A 53 -24.20 9.03 -11.84
N ALA A 54 -25.26 8.43 -12.39
CA ALA A 54 -25.14 7.57 -13.56
C ALA A 54 -24.70 8.36 -14.79
N GLY A 55 -25.32 9.52 -15.04
CA GLY A 55 -24.93 10.42 -16.14
C GLY A 55 -23.48 10.86 -16.06
N ALA A 56 -22.98 11.20 -14.87
CA ALA A 56 -21.57 11.54 -14.67
C ALA A 56 -20.62 10.38 -15.01
N ALA A 57 -21.01 9.16 -14.66
CA ALA A 57 -20.22 7.95 -14.97
C ALA A 57 -20.28 7.58 -16.46
N GLU A 58 -21.46 7.65 -17.08
CA GLU A 58 -21.68 7.38 -18.50
C GLU A 58 -20.89 8.37 -19.39
N ASN A 59 -20.77 9.60 -18.97
CA ASN A 59 -19.93 10.62 -19.60
C ASN A 59 -18.43 10.50 -19.26
N GLN A 60 -18.01 9.43 -18.60
CA GLN A 60 -16.64 9.14 -18.21
C GLN A 60 -15.98 10.28 -17.40
N LEU A 61 -16.76 11.02 -16.62
CA LEU A 61 -16.24 12.07 -15.75
C LEU A 61 -15.61 11.51 -14.48
N VAL A 62 -16.13 10.38 -13.97
CA VAL A 62 -15.71 9.79 -12.70
C VAL A 62 -14.69 8.67 -12.93
N TRP A 63 -13.58 8.74 -12.23
CA TRP A 63 -12.43 7.86 -12.40
C TRP A 63 -11.95 7.31 -11.04
N THR A 64 -11.28 6.16 -11.09
CA THR A 64 -10.52 5.63 -9.96
C THR A 64 -9.05 5.57 -10.32
N ASP A 65 -8.18 5.92 -9.36
CA ASP A 65 -6.74 5.78 -9.48
C ASP A 65 -6.28 4.61 -8.59
N GLN A 66 -5.78 3.54 -9.23
CA GLN A 66 -5.39 2.31 -8.54
C GLN A 66 -4.10 2.48 -7.72
N ASP A 67 -3.32 3.53 -7.98
CA ASP A 67 -2.17 3.87 -7.15
C ASP A 67 -2.62 4.45 -5.80
N VAL A 68 -3.69 5.22 -5.80
CA VAL A 68 -4.26 5.84 -4.59
C VAL A 68 -5.13 4.85 -3.81
N GLN A 69 -5.89 4.00 -4.51
CA GLN A 69 -6.82 3.05 -3.90
C GLN A 69 -6.18 1.69 -3.57
N ARG A 70 -6.99 0.63 -3.57
CA ARG A 70 -6.55 -0.72 -3.18
C ARG A 70 -5.55 -1.37 -4.13
N GLY A 71 -5.45 -0.83 -5.33
CA GLY A 71 -4.38 -1.16 -6.25
C GLY A 71 -4.65 -2.32 -7.20
N ILE A 72 -3.63 -2.57 -8.01
CA ILE A 72 -3.55 -3.69 -8.93
C ILE A 72 -3.18 -4.94 -8.13
N ARG A 73 -3.70 -6.10 -8.53
CA ARG A 73 -3.32 -7.37 -7.89
C ARG A 73 -1.84 -7.67 -8.11
N PRO A 74 -1.14 -8.15 -7.08
CA PRO A 74 0.29 -8.49 -7.21
C PRO A 74 0.55 -9.63 -8.22
N ASP A 75 -0.46 -10.46 -8.46
CA ASP A 75 -0.45 -11.62 -9.36
C ASP A 75 -1.20 -11.36 -10.67
N ALA A 76 -1.47 -10.09 -11.00
CA ALA A 76 -2.12 -9.73 -12.26
C ALA A 76 -1.28 -10.21 -13.45
N PRO A 77 -1.90 -10.89 -14.45
CA PRO A 77 -1.17 -11.46 -15.59
C PRO A 77 -0.62 -10.43 -16.57
N SER A 78 -1.01 -9.17 -16.44
CA SER A 78 -0.58 -8.04 -17.27
C SER A 78 -0.35 -6.80 -16.39
N ASN A 79 0.22 -5.74 -16.97
CA ASN A 79 0.29 -4.43 -16.34
C ASN A 79 -0.92 -3.58 -16.76
N PRO A 80 -2.07 -3.67 -16.05
CA PRO A 80 -3.29 -3.00 -16.45
C PRO A 80 -3.22 -1.49 -16.22
N PRO A 81 -4.11 -0.70 -16.85
CA PRO A 81 -4.22 0.73 -16.62
C PRO A 81 -4.36 1.06 -15.13
N ARG A 82 -3.66 2.09 -14.69
CA ARG A 82 -3.71 2.55 -13.29
C ARG A 82 -4.91 3.43 -13.01
N GLU A 83 -5.37 4.16 -14.00
CA GLU A 83 -6.59 4.97 -13.92
C GLU A 83 -7.69 4.32 -14.76
N LEU A 84 -8.87 4.22 -14.17
CA LEU A 84 -10.03 3.58 -14.77
C LEU A 84 -11.27 4.49 -14.68
N PRO A 85 -12.03 4.65 -15.77
CA PRO A 85 -13.35 5.26 -15.66
C PRO A 85 -14.26 4.38 -14.80
N VAL A 86 -15.05 5.00 -13.96
CA VAL A 86 -16.10 4.34 -13.18
C VAL A 86 -17.32 4.20 -14.08
N GLY A 87 -17.69 2.96 -14.42
CA GLY A 87 -18.84 2.64 -15.26
C GLY A 87 -19.80 1.67 -14.58
N ALA A 88 -20.79 1.18 -15.33
CA ALA A 88 -21.76 0.22 -14.81
C ALA A 88 -21.16 -1.16 -14.52
N GLY A 89 -19.98 -1.48 -15.07
CA GLY A 89 -19.25 -2.72 -14.82
C GLY A 89 -18.23 -2.61 -13.68
N TYR A 90 -18.00 -3.73 -12.99
CA TYR A 90 -16.93 -3.78 -12.00
C TYR A 90 -15.56 -3.90 -12.66
N PRO A 91 -14.51 -3.38 -12.00
CA PRO A 91 -13.13 -3.66 -12.40
C PRO A 91 -12.88 -5.18 -12.47
N ASP A 92 -12.12 -5.63 -13.46
CA ASP A 92 -11.79 -7.06 -13.61
C ASP A 92 -11.12 -7.59 -12.32
N PRO A 93 -11.74 -8.56 -11.62
CA PRO A 93 -11.23 -9.08 -10.35
C PRO A 93 -9.92 -9.86 -10.50
N LYS A 94 -9.50 -10.20 -11.73
CA LYS A 94 -8.18 -10.79 -12.01
C LYS A 94 -7.07 -9.76 -12.03
N LEU A 95 -7.39 -8.51 -12.29
CA LEU A 95 -6.44 -7.41 -12.43
C LEU A 95 -6.44 -6.49 -11.21
N TYR A 96 -7.62 -6.23 -10.63
CA TYR A 96 -7.81 -5.21 -9.60
C TYR A 96 -8.34 -5.77 -8.30
N ILE A 97 -7.98 -5.09 -7.19
CA ILE A 97 -8.48 -5.42 -5.86
C ILE A 97 -9.79 -4.64 -5.65
N PHE A 98 -10.89 -5.29 -5.98
CA PHE A 98 -12.23 -4.76 -5.76
C PHE A 98 -13.14 -5.83 -5.16
N ASP A 99 -13.86 -5.48 -4.10
CA ASP A 99 -14.81 -6.38 -3.44
C ASP A 99 -16.22 -6.15 -4.00
N ALA A 100 -16.52 -6.86 -5.08
CA ALA A 100 -17.84 -6.79 -5.73
C ALA A 100 -18.98 -7.19 -4.79
N SER A 101 -18.74 -8.04 -3.78
CA SER A 101 -19.79 -8.48 -2.85
C SER A 101 -20.33 -7.34 -2.02
N LYS A 102 -19.45 -6.43 -1.56
CA LYS A 102 -19.87 -5.21 -0.83
C LYS A 102 -20.70 -4.27 -1.69
N ALA A 103 -20.30 -4.07 -2.93
CA ALA A 103 -21.09 -3.23 -3.84
C ALA A 103 -22.44 -3.86 -4.15
N ASN A 104 -22.50 -5.18 -4.34
CA ASN A 104 -23.74 -5.92 -4.55
C ASN A 104 -24.71 -5.81 -3.36
N ASP A 105 -24.21 -6.02 -2.13
CA ASP A 105 -25.03 -5.91 -0.91
C ASP A 105 -25.68 -4.52 -0.77
N ILE A 106 -24.91 -3.47 -1.04
CA ILE A 106 -25.43 -2.09 -1.02
C ILE A 106 -26.45 -1.88 -2.13
N ALA A 107 -26.19 -2.37 -3.36
CA ALA A 107 -27.09 -2.22 -4.49
C ALA A 107 -28.43 -2.94 -4.25
N GLU A 108 -28.39 -4.16 -3.72
CA GLU A 108 -29.59 -4.92 -3.37
C GLU A 108 -30.45 -4.21 -2.32
N LYS A 109 -29.83 -3.65 -1.28
CA LYS A 109 -30.52 -2.86 -0.27
C LYS A 109 -31.15 -1.59 -0.85
N LEU A 110 -30.45 -0.90 -1.76
CA LEU A 110 -30.99 0.25 -2.49
C LEU A 110 -32.21 -0.14 -3.31
N LEU A 111 -32.15 -1.24 -4.06
CA LEU A 111 -33.24 -1.74 -4.91
C LEU A 111 -34.46 -2.16 -4.09
N ARG A 112 -34.27 -2.72 -2.89
CA ARG A 112 -35.36 -3.05 -1.97
C ARG A 112 -35.99 -1.81 -1.29
N GLY A 113 -35.34 -0.64 -1.42
CA GLY A 113 -35.76 0.57 -0.71
C GLY A 113 -35.47 0.56 0.77
N ASP A 114 -34.48 -0.23 1.20
CA ASP A 114 -34.07 -0.29 2.61
C ASP A 114 -33.50 1.06 3.05
N LYS A 115 -33.68 1.38 4.35
CA LYS A 115 -33.07 2.56 4.94
C LYS A 115 -31.57 2.35 5.10
N LEU A 116 -30.78 3.06 4.30
CA LEU A 116 -29.32 3.01 4.35
C LEU A 116 -28.74 4.33 4.88
N PHE A 117 -27.82 4.22 5.83
CA PHE A 117 -27.02 5.33 6.31
C PHE A 117 -25.67 5.30 5.58
N LEU A 118 -25.67 5.78 4.34
CA LEU A 118 -24.43 5.87 3.57
C LEU A 118 -23.69 7.15 3.94
N SER A 119 -22.40 7.02 4.21
CA SER A 119 -21.51 8.19 4.28
C SER A 119 -21.49 8.90 2.93
N PRO A 120 -21.16 10.20 2.87
CA PRO A 120 -21.04 10.93 1.61
C PRO A 120 -20.14 10.21 0.61
N LEU A 121 -20.43 10.36 -0.68
CA LEU A 121 -19.48 9.99 -1.73
C LEU A 121 -18.37 11.03 -1.76
N VAL A 122 -17.13 10.59 -1.82
CA VAL A 122 -15.98 11.47 -1.83
C VAL A 122 -15.45 11.55 -3.25
N TRP A 123 -15.52 12.73 -3.80
CA TRP A 123 -15.03 13.12 -5.10
C TRP A 123 -13.82 14.04 -4.95
N ASN A 124 -12.91 14.04 -5.91
CA ASN A 124 -11.78 14.95 -5.95
C ASN A 124 -11.50 15.47 -7.35
N LEU A 125 -11.26 16.76 -7.46
CA LEU A 125 -10.72 17.42 -8.64
C LEU A 125 -9.26 17.80 -8.37
N ARG A 126 -8.31 17.14 -9.04
CA ARG A 126 -6.88 17.40 -8.84
C ARG A 126 -6.49 18.76 -9.41
N PRO A 127 -5.90 19.66 -8.61
CA PRO A 127 -5.45 20.98 -9.10
C PRO A 127 -4.58 20.87 -10.35
N GLY A 128 -4.82 21.73 -11.32
CA GLY A 128 -4.09 21.73 -12.60
C GLY A 128 -4.52 20.68 -13.62
N THR A 129 -5.49 19.81 -13.30
CA THR A 129 -5.98 18.75 -14.22
C THR A 129 -7.44 18.94 -14.65
N PHE A 130 -8.07 20.02 -14.24
CA PHE A 130 -9.46 20.33 -14.56
C PHE A 130 -9.66 21.80 -14.89
N GLU A 131 -10.76 22.10 -15.55
CA GLU A 131 -11.29 23.46 -15.72
C GLU A 131 -12.71 23.49 -15.15
N ALA A 132 -12.92 24.35 -14.15
CA ALA A 132 -14.21 24.55 -13.53
C ALA A 132 -14.43 26.04 -13.22
N TYR A 133 -15.69 26.44 -13.12
CA TYR A 133 -16.09 27.80 -12.75
C TYR A 133 -17.03 27.72 -11.55
N TRP A 134 -16.76 28.53 -10.54
CA TRP A 134 -17.66 28.78 -9.41
C TRP A 134 -18.60 29.94 -9.71
N ASN A 135 -19.90 29.70 -9.68
CA ASN A 135 -20.93 30.72 -9.76
C ASN A 135 -21.47 31.00 -8.35
N ASP A 136 -21.07 32.13 -7.79
CA ASP A 136 -21.45 32.51 -6.43
C ASP A 136 -22.92 32.88 -6.31
N ASP A 137 -23.53 33.46 -7.37
CA ASP A 137 -24.94 33.84 -7.40
C ASP A 137 -25.85 32.60 -7.41
N GLU A 138 -25.52 31.60 -8.19
CA GLU A 138 -26.28 30.37 -8.33
C GLU A 138 -25.84 29.28 -7.35
N LYS A 139 -24.78 29.51 -6.56
CA LYS A 139 -24.14 28.47 -5.69
C LYS A 139 -23.89 27.21 -6.47
N SER A 140 -23.26 27.30 -7.64
CA SER A 140 -23.03 26.17 -8.53
C SER A 140 -21.57 26.07 -8.96
N ILE A 141 -21.11 24.82 -9.19
CA ILE A 141 -19.84 24.52 -9.82
C ILE A 141 -20.09 23.96 -11.21
N HIS A 142 -19.55 24.61 -12.22
CA HIS A 142 -19.61 24.17 -13.61
C HIS A 142 -18.26 23.56 -13.98
N ILE A 143 -18.20 22.24 -14.20
CA ILE A 143 -17.00 21.50 -14.62
C ILE A 143 -17.01 21.41 -16.14
N TYR A 144 -16.02 22.02 -16.79
CA TYR A 144 -15.89 22.05 -18.25
C TYR A 144 -15.00 20.94 -18.79
N SER A 145 -13.94 20.61 -18.07
CA SER A 145 -13.00 19.56 -18.45
C SER A 145 -12.36 18.93 -17.23
N GLY A 146 -11.68 17.81 -17.42
CA GLY A 146 -10.95 17.11 -16.37
C GLY A 146 -11.63 15.81 -15.92
N ARG A 147 -11.06 15.20 -14.90
CA ARG A 147 -11.53 13.96 -14.29
C ARG A 147 -11.83 14.18 -12.82
N ILE A 148 -12.94 13.62 -12.38
CA ILE A 148 -13.31 13.53 -10.96
C ILE A 148 -12.77 12.19 -10.46
N TYR A 149 -11.85 12.19 -9.51
CA TYR A 149 -11.33 10.98 -8.88
C TYR A 149 -12.14 10.61 -7.65
N LEU A 150 -12.17 9.31 -7.33
CA LEU A 150 -12.78 8.77 -6.12
C LEU A 150 -11.67 8.40 -5.11
N PRO A 151 -11.25 9.27 -4.20
CA PRO A 151 -10.30 8.91 -3.15
C PRO A 151 -10.84 7.85 -2.20
N ASP A 152 -12.15 7.89 -1.93
CA ASP A 152 -12.92 6.89 -1.21
C ASP A 152 -14.27 6.67 -1.91
N SER A 153 -15.10 5.77 -1.36
CA SER A 153 -16.47 5.49 -1.81
C SER A 153 -16.65 4.72 -3.12
N HIS A 154 -15.59 4.12 -3.68
CA HIS A 154 -15.68 3.35 -4.93
C HIS A 154 -16.78 2.27 -4.89
N HIS A 155 -16.88 1.49 -3.80
CA HIS A 155 -17.94 0.47 -3.66
C HIS A 155 -19.36 1.08 -3.61
N ARG A 156 -19.51 2.24 -2.96
CA ARG A 156 -20.79 2.95 -2.87
C ARG A 156 -21.19 3.52 -4.22
N GLN A 157 -20.28 4.15 -4.94
CA GLN A 157 -20.50 4.66 -6.29
C GLN A 157 -20.93 3.51 -7.23
N GLN A 158 -20.18 2.43 -7.24
CA GLN A 158 -20.49 1.24 -8.06
C GLN A 158 -21.84 0.62 -7.70
N ALA A 159 -22.19 0.58 -6.41
CA ALA A 159 -23.48 0.08 -5.96
C ALA A 159 -24.67 0.92 -6.49
N ILE A 160 -24.53 2.25 -6.47
CA ILE A 160 -25.55 3.17 -6.98
C ILE A 160 -25.70 2.99 -8.49
N LEU A 161 -24.58 2.93 -9.23
CA LEU A 161 -24.60 2.70 -10.68
C LEU A 161 -25.26 1.36 -11.04
N LYS A 162 -24.97 0.31 -10.28
CA LYS A 162 -25.62 -0.98 -10.47
C LYS A 162 -27.11 -0.94 -10.17
N ALA A 163 -27.51 -0.26 -9.09
CA ALA A 163 -28.92 -0.15 -8.73
C ALA A 163 -29.71 0.62 -9.80
N ILE A 164 -29.20 1.75 -10.30
CA ILE A 164 -29.88 2.51 -11.36
C ILE A 164 -29.94 1.70 -12.66
N GLN A 165 -28.87 0.99 -13.05
CA GLN A 165 -28.87 0.16 -14.23
C GLN A 165 -29.90 -0.97 -14.11
N SER A 166 -29.92 -1.70 -12.98
CA SER A 166 -30.91 -2.77 -12.76
C SER A 166 -32.34 -2.25 -12.79
N HIS A 167 -32.58 -1.04 -12.25
CA HIS A 167 -33.91 -0.42 -12.31
C HIS A 167 -34.27 0.00 -13.75
N ARG A 168 -33.34 0.56 -14.51
CA ARG A 168 -33.57 0.92 -15.94
C ARG A 168 -33.89 -0.32 -16.77
N ASP A 169 -33.21 -1.45 -16.52
CA ASP A 169 -33.44 -2.72 -17.23
C ASP A 169 -34.78 -3.36 -16.87
N SER A 170 -35.26 -3.20 -15.64
CA SER A 170 -36.49 -3.82 -15.14
C SER A 170 -37.15 -2.93 -14.07
N PRO A 171 -37.79 -1.81 -14.43
CA PRO A 171 -38.39 -0.89 -13.45
C PRO A 171 -39.46 -1.54 -12.57
N SER A 172 -40.28 -2.43 -13.13
CA SER A 172 -41.36 -3.14 -12.41
C SER A 172 -40.83 -4.13 -11.36
N ALA A 173 -39.60 -4.63 -11.52
CA ALA A 173 -38.96 -5.51 -10.53
C ALA A 173 -38.48 -4.77 -9.28
N PHE A 174 -38.27 -3.46 -9.40
CA PHE A 174 -37.69 -2.63 -8.32
C PHE A 174 -38.54 -1.37 -8.05
N PRO A 175 -39.82 -1.52 -7.70
CA PRO A 175 -40.75 -0.36 -7.57
C PRO A 175 -40.45 0.54 -6.39
N ARG A 176 -39.58 0.09 -5.44
CA ARG A 176 -39.19 0.86 -4.27
C ARG A 176 -37.90 1.68 -4.47
N PHE A 177 -37.18 1.43 -5.55
CA PHE A 177 -36.00 2.23 -5.90
C PHE A 177 -36.45 3.47 -6.67
N SER A 178 -35.90 4.63 -6.27
CA SER A 178 -36.16 5.89 -6.98
C SER A 178 -34.88 6.39 -7.65
N PRO A 179 -34.87 6.60 -8.97
CA PRO A 179 -33.77 7.26 -9.68
C PRO A 179 -33.47 8.69 -9.15
N SER A 180 -34.47 9.36 -8.59
CA SER A 180 -34.33 10.67 -7.95
C SER A 180 -33.83 10.63 -6.51
N LYS A 181 -33.48 9.43 -5.97
CA LYS A 181 -32.88 9.32 -4.64
C LYS A 181 -31.58 10.09 -4.58
N GLN A 182 -31.48 11.00 -3.61
CA GLN A 182 -30.33 11.88 -3.43
C GLN A 182 -29.23 11.23 -2.61
N PHE A 183 -28.00 11.53 -2.98
CA PHE A 183 -26.77 11.14 -2.30
C PHE A 183 -25.90 12.37 -2.03
N LYS A 184 -25.38 12.49 -0.83
CA LYS A 184 -24.47 13.56 -0.45
C LYS A 184 -23.10 13.34 -1.08
N ILE A 185 -22.54 14.39 -1.65
CA ILE A 185 -21.18 14.42 -2.23
C ILE A 185 -20.33 15.36 -1.41
N GLU A 186 -19.10 14.97 -1.14
CA GLU A 186 -18.03 15.82 -0.66
C GLU A 186 -16.98 15.92 -1.78
N LEU A 187 -16.82 17.09 -2.37
CA LEU A 187 -15.87 17.37 -3.45
C LEU A 187 -14.66 18.10 -2.90
N TYR A 188 -13.51 17.46 -2.96
CA TYR A 188 -12.22 17.98 -2.54
C TYR A 188 -11.41 18.48 -3.73
N PHE A 189 -10.32 19.22 -3.43
CA PHE A 189 -9.37 19.75 -4.41
C PHE A 189 -7.95 19.34 -4.02
N LEU A 190 -7.74 18.04 -3.83
CA LEU A 190 -6.52 17.43 -3.34
C LEU A 190 -5.58 17.11 -4.50
N THR A 191 -4.27 17.27 -4.28
CA THR A 191 -3.27 16.70 -5.15
C THR A 191 -3.34 15.17 -5.12
N LYS A 192 -2.68 14.47 -6.03
CA LYS A 192 -2.62 12.99 -5.99
C LYS A 192 -1.98 12.48 -4.69
N GLU A 193 -1.01 13.21 -4.15
CA GLU A 193 -0.35 12.92 -2.89
C GLU A 193 -1.32 13.05 -1.72
N ASP A 194 -2.05 14.15 -1.65
CA ASP A 194 -3.03 14.39 -0.59
C ASP A 194 -4.23 13.44 -0.68
N GLU A 195 -4.62 13.00 -1.87
CA GLU A 195 -5.58 11.91 -2.01
C GLU A 195 -5.08 10.63 -1.32
N GLY A 196 -3.78 10.32 -1.46
CA GLY A 196 -3.15 9.18 -0.78
C GLY A 196 -3.19 9.34 0.74
N ASN A 197 -2.91 10.53 1.25
CA ASN A 197 -2.99 10.86 2.67
C ASN A 197 -4.44 10.79 3.17
N TYR A 198 -5.38 11.36 2.45
CA TYR A 198 -6.81 11.28 2.76
C TYR A 198 -7.29 9.82 2.84
N PHE A 199 -6.94 9.00 1.85
CA PHE A 199 -7.27 7.58 1.82
C PHE A 199 -6.67 6.83 3.02
N PHE A 200 -5.42 7.15 3.38
CA PHE A 200 -4.74 6.60 4.54
C PHE A 200 -5.51 6.90 5.82
N ASP A 201 -5.84 8.17 6.07
CA ASP A 201 -6.53 8.59 7.28
C ASP A 201 -7.94 7.99 7.41
N LYS A 202 -8.70 7.99 6.33
CA LYS A 202 -10.07 7.44 6.32
C LYS A 202 -10.11 5.93 6.50
N ASN A 203 -9.09 5.20 6.04
CA ASN A 203 -9.04 3.74 6.11
C ASN A 203 -8.30 3.19 7.34
N GLN A 204 -7.65 4.03 8.13
CA GLN A 204 -7.07 3.66 9.43
C GLN A 204 -8.11 3.39 10.53
N ARG A 205 -9.34 3.87 10.35
CA ARG A 205 -10.46 3.77 11.31
C ARG A 205 -11.72 3.28 10.58
N PRO A 206 -12.30 2.21 10.78
CA PRO A 206 -12.35 1.00 11.60
C PRO A 206 -12.16 -0.33 10.84
N GLN A 207 -11.81 -0.32 9.56
CA GLN A 207 -11.33 -1.50 8.82
C GLN A 207 -10.02 -1.13 8.14
N PRO A 208 -8.89 -1.47 8.74
CA PRO A 208 -7.62 -1.06 8.19
C PRO A 208 -7.40 -1.68 6.80
N THR A 209 -7.17 -0.82 5.83
CA THR A 209 -6.36 -1.16 4.66
C THR A 209 -5.10 -1.87 5.15
N SER A 210 -4.51 -2.76 4.36
CA SER A 210 -3.25 -3.37 4.78
C SER A 210 -2.24 -2.27 5.14
N LYS A 211 -1.48 -2.48 6.20
CA LYS A 211 -0.47 -1.51 6.63
C LYS A 211 0.51 -1.20 5.51
N SER A 212 0.89 -2.22 4.73
CA SER A 212 1.78 -2.05 3.58
C SER A 212 1.23 -1.06 2.56
N LYS A 213 -0.06 -1.16 2.22
CA LYS A 213 -0.70 -0.22 1.28
C LYS A 213 -0.84 1.18 1.89
N ALA A 214 -1.19 1.26 3.18
CA ALA A 214 -1.27 2.53 3.88
C ALA A 214 0.11 3.25 3.91
N TYR A 215 1.18 2.52 4.24
CA TYR A 215 2.54 3.07 4.24
C TYR A 215 3.06 3.42 2.85
N ASP A 216 2.62 2.73 1.81
CA ASP A 216 2.97 3.05 0.43
C ASP A 216 2.37 4.40 -0.02
N LEU A 217 1.19 4.73 0.48
CA LEU A 217 0.46 5.94 0.11
C LEU A 217 0.86 7.19 0.93
N THR A 218 1.27 7.01 2.19
CA THR A 218 1.59 8.17 3.04
C THR A 218 2.93 8.82 2.70
N THR A 219 2.98 10.14 2.83
CA THR A 219 4.19 10.96 2.82
C THR A 219 4.46 11.63 4.18
N LEU A 220 3.58 11.37 5.16
CA LEU A 220 3.63 11.97 6.49
C LEU A 220 4.37 11.09 7.53
N ASP A 221 4.93 9.96 7.11
CA ASP A 221 5.64 9.01 7.98
C ASP A 221 7.06 8.79 7.47
N ASP A 222 8.03 9.33 8.15
CA ASP A 222 9.45 9.33 7.73
C ASP A 222 10.01 7.91 7.56
N LEU A 223 9.60 6.96 8.39
CA LEU A 223 10.00 5.57 8.23
C LEU A 223 9.42 4.92 6.97
N SER A 224 8.22 5.34 6.55
CA SER A 224 7.65 4.92 5.27
C SER A 224 8.37 5.54 4.09
N LEU A 225 8.75 6.82 4.18
CA LEU A 225 9.58 7.49 3.19
C LEU A 225 10.95 6.80 3.09
N LEU A 226 11.60 6.53 4.22
CA LEU A 226 12.86 5.81 4.28
C LEU A 226 12.74 4.43 3.61
N ALA A 227 11.73 3.64 3.95
CA ALA A 227 11.51 2.33 3.35
C ALA A 227 11.29 2.40 1.82
N LYS A 228 10.55 3.40 1.33
CA LYS A 228 10.36 3.63 -0.11
C LYS A 228 11.69 3.98 -0.81
N LYS A 229 12.49 4.88 -0.22
CA LYS A 229 13.83 5.22 -0.75
C LYS A 229 14.80 4.03 -0.72
N VAL A 230 14.71 3.16 0.28
CA VAL A 230 15.49 1.90 0.31
C VAL A 230 15.14 1.02 -0.90
N ILE A 231 13.85 0.86 -1.20
CA ILE A 231 13.41 0.07 -2.37
C ILE A 231 13.93 0.67 -3.67
N GLU A 232 13.95 1.99 -3.80
CA GLU A 232 14.43 2.69 -4.99
C GLU A 232 15.94 2.52 -5.20
N LYS A 233 16.72 2.58 -4.09
CA LYS A 233 18.18 2.49 -4.13
C LYS A 233 18.72 1.05 -4.22
N SER A 234 17.98 0.06 -3.73
CA SER A 234 18.41 -1.33 -3.70
C SER A 234 18.11 -2.04 -5.02
N THR A 235 19.11 -2.70 -5.59
CA THR A 235 18.95 -3.57 -6.76
C THR A 235 18.17 -4.84 -6.42
N THR A 236 18.27 -5.30 -5.20
CA THR A 236 17.59 -6.51 -4.69
C THR A 236 16.12 -6.25 -4.37
N LEU A 237 15.81 -5.14 -3.69
CA LEU A 237 14.46 -4.87 -3.17
C LEU A 237 13.52 -4.24 -4.20
N LYS A 238 14.05 -3.63 -5.24
CA LYS A 238 13.24 -3.11 -6.35
C LYS A 238 12.39 -4.24 -6.94
N ASP A 239 11.06 -4.08 -6.94
CA ASP A 239 10.05 -5.07 -7.35
C ASP A 239 10.00 -6.36 -6.50
N ASN A 240 10.79 -6.45 -5.43
CA ASN A 240 10.87 -7.60 -4.52
C ASN A 240 10.21 -7.34 -3.16
N VAL A 241 9.57 -6.19 -2.98
CA VAL A 241 8.79 -5.82 -1.79
C VAL A 241 7.32 -5.71 -2.15
N ASN A 242 6.46 -6.40 -1.40
CA ASN A 242 5.02 -6.32 -1.59
C ASN A 242 4.45 -5.08 -0.89
N ARG A 243 3.90 -4.16 -1.67
CA ARG A 243 3.34 -2.89 -1.19
C ARG A 243 1.83 -2.95 -0.91
N VAL A 244 1.20 -4.11 -1.10
CA VAL A 244 -0.27 -4.24 -1.09
C VAL A 244 -0.78 -5.04 0.10
N THR A 245 -0.05 -6.05 0.55
CA THR A 245 -0.48 -6.97 1.61
C THR A 245 0.48 -6.96 2.80
N ASP A 246 -0.04 -7.26 4.00
CA ASP A 246 0.76 -7.39 5.22
C ASP A 246 1.27 -8.80 5.46
N ARG A 247 0.79 -9.77 4.69
CA ARG A 247 1.22 -11.17 4.81
C ARG A 247 1.54 -11.73 3.44
N LEU A 248 2.72 -12.29 3.33
CA LEU A 248 3.10 -13.05 2.16
C LEU A 248 2.57 -14.49 2.26
N THR A 249 2.09 -14.99 1.15
CA THR A 249 1.65 -16.37 0.97
C THR A 249 2.59 -17.08 0.01
N ALA A 250 2.37 -18.38 -0.23
CA ALA A 250 3.11 -19.12 -1.25
C ALA A 250 2.94 -18.59 -2.68
N LYS A 251 1.92 -17.73 -2.90
CA LYS A 251 1.64 -17.09 -4.20
C LYS A 251 2.43 -15.81 -4.45
N ASN A 252 3.05 -15.23 -3.43
CA ASN A 252 3.77 -13.98 -3.55
C ASN A 252 5.25 -14.23 -3.85
N PRO A 253 5.80 -13.74 -4.97
CA PRO A 253 7.23 -13.88 -5.29
C PRO A 253 8.12 -12.95 -4.48
N GLN A 254 7.58 -11.88 -3.89
CA GLN A 254 8.33 -10.89 -3.14
C GLN A 254 8.94 -11.48 -1.87
N VAL A 255 10.08 -10.93 -1.43
CA VAL A 255 10.81 -11.40 -0.25
C VAL A 255 10.16 -10.93 1.06
N MET A 256 9.63 -9.72 1.09
CA MET A 256 8.99 -9.15 2.27
C MET A 256 7.85 -8.20 1.91
N THR A 257 7.12 -7.72 2.91
CA THR A 257 6.10 -6.67 2.75
C THR A 257 6.68 -5.30 3.08
N LEU A 258 6.08 -4.23 2.56
CA LEU A 258 6.50 -2.86 2.88
C LEU A 258 6.35 -2.58 4.39
N SER A 259 5.30 -3.11 5.03
CA SER A 259 5.13 -2.97 6.48
C SER A 259 6.25 -3.64 7.27
N THR A 260 6.76 -4.79 6.80
CA THR A 260 7.93 -5.42 7.42
C THR A 260 9.18 -4.58 7.23
N LEU A 261 9.45 -4.11 6.00
CA LEU A 261 10.61 -3.26 5.72
C LEU A 261 10.59 -1.97 6.56
N ARG A 262 9.42 -1.30 6.64
CA ARG A 262 9.25 -0.10 7.48
C ARG A 262 9.58 -0.37 8.95
N GLU A 263 9.09 -1.47 9.51
CA GLU A 263 9.42 -1.84 10.90
C GLU A 263 10.92 -2.10 11.11
N MET A 264 11.59 -2.61 10.08
CA MET A 264 13.04 -2.83 10.13
C MET A 264 13.82 -1.51 10.12
N MET A 265 13.30 -0.45 9.50
CA MET A 265 13.97 0.87 9.49
C MET A 265 14.08 1.47 10.89
N LYS A 266 13.29 1.05 11.85
CA LYS A 266 13.42 1.46 13.26
C LYS A 266 14.76 1.10 13.88
N SER A 267 15.46 0.10 13.37
CA SER A 267 16.80 -0.25 13.85
C SER A 267 17.89 0.74 13.41
N LEU A 268 17.63 1.48 12.34
CA LEU A 268 18.55 2.52 11.84
C LEU A 268 18.27 3.88 12.45
N SER A 269 17.01 4.17 12.74
CA SER A 269 16.60 5.41 13.36
C SER A 269 15.51 5.16 14.40
N PRO A 270 15.83 5.27 15.69
CA PRO A 270 14.84 5.28 16.75
C PRO A 270 14.12 6.65 16.87
N ALA A 271 14.56 7.69 16.16
CA ALA A 271 13.96 9.01 16.19
C ALA A 271 12.64 9.03 15.39
N ASP A 272 11.70 9.83 15.88
CA ASP A 272 10.37 9.97 15.26
C ASP A 272 10.35 11.00 14.10
N ALA A 273 11.42 11.78 13.93
CA ALA A 273 11.54 12.78 12.87
C ALA A 273 12.92 12.69 12.19
N LEU A 274 12.92 12.60 10.88
CA LEU A 274 14.11 12.55 10.03
C LEU A 274 14.01 13.65 8.97
N ASP A 275 15.12 14.33 8.70
CA ASP A 275 15.19 15.21 7.55
C ASP A 275 15.47 14.43 6.24
N GLU A 276 15.34 15.11 5.09
CA GLU A 276 15.52 14.47 3.80
C GLU A 276 16.95 13.94 3.56
N PRO A 277 18.03 14.65 3.92
CA PRO A 277 19.40 14.14 3.88
C PRO A 277 19.63 12.90 4.74
N GLU A 278 19.08 12.85 5.95
CA GLU A 278 19.15 11.69 6.85
C GLU A 278 18.45 10.49 6.25
N ILE A 279 17.22 10.67 5.74
CA ILE A 279 16.45 9.63 5.03
C ILE A 279 17.26 9.08 3.85
N ASP A 280 17.90 9.95 3.06
CA ASP A 280 18.69 9.54 1.90
C ASP A 280 19.96 8.76 2.30
N GLY A 281 20.62 9.19 3.34
CA GLY A 281 21.81 8.54 3.92
C GLY A 281 21.48 7.14 4.46
N LEU A 282 20.47 7.04 5.32
CA LEU A 282 20.01 5.78 5.90
C LEU A 282 19.44 4.81 4.86
N ALA A 283 18.78 5.35 3.83
CA ALA A 283 18.29 4.53 2.71
C ALA A 283 19.45 3.88 1.94
N LYS A 284 20.55 4.59 1.74
CA LYS A 284 21.77 4.05 1.12
C LYS A 284 22.39 2.95 1.96
N VAL A 285 22.47 3.13 3.28
CA VAL A 285 22.97 2.10 4.23
C VAL A 285 22.12 0.84 4.11
N ALA A 286 20.82 0.94 4.26
CA ALA A 286 19.91 -0.21 4.20
C ALA A 286 19.94 -0.91 2.84
N ALA A 287 19.93 -0.15 1.75
CA ALA A 287 20.03 -0.70 0.40
C ALA A 287 21.32 -1.51 0.20
N THR A 288 22.47 -0.92 0.60
CA THR A 288 23.76 -1.61 0.51
C THR A 288 23.79 -2.89 1.34
N PHE A 289 23.24 -2.85 2.56
CA PHE A 289 23.16 -4.04 3.42
C PHE A 289 22.32 -5.16 2.77
N TYR A 290 21.14 -4.84 2.23
CA TYR A 290 20.29 -5.83 1.58
C TYR A 290 20.88 -6.39 0.30
N ASP A 291 21.50 -5.55 -0.51
CA ASP A 291 22.13 -6.00 -1.75
C ASP A 291 23.30 -6.94 -1.43
N LEU A 292 24.14 -6.61 -0.43
CA LEU A 292 25.19 -7.45 0.06
C LEU A 292 24.68 -8.79 0.65
N LEU A 293 23.61 -8.74 1.44
CA LEU A 293 23.01 -9.93 2.02
C LEU A 293 22.41 -10.86 0.94
N ALA A 294 21.84 -10.30 -0.14
CA ALA A 294 21.30 -11.08 -1.24
C ALA A 294 22.37 -11.68 -2.15
N GLU A 295 23.55 -11.07 -2.26
CA GLU A 295 24.71 -11.68 -2.93
C GLU A 295 25.15 -12.96 -2.21
N ILE A 296 25.11 -12.94 -0.88
CA ILE A 296 25.54 -14.06 -0.03
C ILE A 296 24.46 -15.12 0.14
N ARG A 297 23.20 -14.70 0.20
CA ARG A 297 21.99 -15.53 0.29
C ARG A 297 21.07 -15.23 -0.89
N PRO A 298 21.33 -15.81 -2.07
CA PRO A 298 20.57 -15.53 -3.29
C PRO A 298 19.06 -15.75 -3.17
N GLU A 299 18.61 -16.55 -2.21
CA GLU A 299 17.19 -16.73 -1.89
C GLU A 299 16.51 -15.43 -1.46
N LEU A 300 17.26 -14.44 -0.98
CA LEU A 300 16.73 -13.11 -0.63
C LEU A 300 16.63 -12.18 -1.84
N GLY A 301 17.30 -12.51 -2.95
CA GLY A 301 17.23 -11.77 -4.20
C GLY A 301 15.86 -11.91 -4.89
N ARG A 302 15.77 -11.34 -6.08
CA ARG A 302 14.60 -11.51 -6.93
C ARG A 302 14.53 -12.94 -7.42
N THR A 303 13.37 -13.56 -7.31
CA THR A 303 13.14 -14.94 -7.70
C THR A 303 11.72 -15.12 -8.21
N ASP A 304 11.49 -16.16 -9.00
CA ASP A 304 10.15 -16.55 -9.41
C ASP A 304 9.34 -17.14 -8.25
N GLN A 305 8.04 -17.29 -8.48
CA GLN A 305 7.10 -17.81 -7.49
C GLN A 305 7.43 -19.25 -7.05
N ALA A 306 7.91 -20.09 -7.96
CA ALA A 306 8.21 -21.49 -7.65
C ALA A 306 9.43 -21.60 -6.72
N HIS A 307 10.50 -20.87 -7.02
CA HIS A 307 11.67 -20.75 -6.17
C HIS A 307 11.33 -20.19 -4.79
N ARG A 308 10.55 -19.11 -4.76
CA ARG A 308 10.12 -18.48 -3.49
C ARG A 308 9.30 -19.45 -2.64
N LYS A 309 8.40 -20.21 -3.26
CA LYS A 309 7.62 -21.25 -2.57
C LYS A 309 8.53 -22.33 -1.99
N ALA A 310 9.46 -22.86 -2.78
CA ALA A 310 10.41 -23.88 -2.33
C ALA A 310 11.30 -23.38 -1.18
N THR A 311 11.78 -22.13 -1.26
CA THR A 311 12.53 -21.48 -0.18
C THR A 311 11.70 -21.45 1.11
N ARG A 312 10.47 -20.94 1.06
CA ARG A 312 9.58 -20.82 2.20
C ARG A 312 9.13 -22.16 2.79
N GLU A 313 9.09 -23.21 2.01
CA GLU A 313 8.79 -24.56 2.52
C GLU A 313 9.94 -25.10 3.37
N ARG A 314 11.18 -24.86 3.00
CA ARG A 314 12.37 -25.44 3.62
C ARG A 314 13.08 -24.51 4.59
N LEU A 315 13.24 -23.24 4.24
CA LEU A 315 14.07 -22.28 4.95
C LEU A 315 13.23 -21.24 5.71
N ILE A 316 13.88 -20.57 6.67
CA ILE A 316 13.34 -19.39 7.36
C ILE A 316 14.04 -18.11 6.91
N VAL A 317 14.93 -18.18 5.94
CA VAL A 317 15.80 -17.06 5.50
C VAL A 317 15.00 -15.82 5.09
N ASP A 318 13.84 -15.99 4.47
CA ASP A 318 12.91 -14.93 4.08
C ASP A 318 11.66 -14.81 4.98
N ALA A 319 11.68 -15.47 6.15
CA ALA A 319 10.59 -15.32 7.11
C ALA A 319 10.61 -13.94 7.77
N ALA A 320 9.43 -13.35 8.03
CA ALA A 320 9.34 -12.02 8.63
C ALA A 320 10.12 -11.88 9.95
N VAL A 321 10.16 -12.92 10.77
CA VAL A 321 10.96 -12.95 12.00
C VAL A 321 12.46 -12.83 11.72
N MET A 322 12.94 -13.47 10.64
CA MET A 322 14.35 -13.39 10.24
C MET A 322 14.68 -12.02 9.66
N MET A 323 13.75 -11.39 8.95
CA MET A 323 13.92 -10.00 8.49
C MET A 323 14.19 -9.06 9.68
N HIS A 324 13.47 -9.21 10.79
CA HIS A 324 13.76 -8.45 12.01
C HIS A 324 15.12 -8.81 12.63
N GLY A 325 15.57 -10.05 12.50
CA GLY A 325 16.93 -10.46 12.88
C GLY A 325 17.99 -9.72 12.03
N TYR A 326 17.79 -9.63 10.72
CA TYR A 326 18.67 -8.85 9.85
C TYR A 326 18.65 -7.35 10.18
N ALA A 327 17.50 -6.81 10.58
CA ALA A 327 17.41 -5.43 11.02
C ALA A 327 18.32 -5.13 12.22
N ALA A 328 18.41 -6.06 13.17
CA ALA A 328 19.29 -5.89 14.34
C ALA A 328 20.77 -5.77 13.93
N ILE A 329 21.24 -6.65 13.04
CA ILE A 329 22.62 -6.59 12.56
C ILE A 329 22.86 -5.47 11.53
N MET A 330 21.84 -4.96 10.88
CA MET A 330 21.91 -3.77 10.01
C MET A 330 22.21 -2.49 10.82
N GLY A 331 21.73 -2.40 12.06
CA GLY A 331 22.13 -1.32 12.98
C GLY A 331 23.63 -1.33 13.23
N GLU A 332 24.21 -2.50 13.50
CA GLU A 332 25.67 -2.64 13.70
C GLU A 332 26.47 -2.29 12.41
N PHE A 333 25.93 -2.63 11.23
CA PHE A 333 26.53 -2.20 9.96
C PHE A 333 26.54 -0.67 9.82
N ASN A 334 25.45 -0.01 10.21
CA ASN A 334 25.38 1.45 10.23
C ASN A 334 26.41 2.08 11.18
N ASP A 335 26.61 1.48 12.34
CA ASP A 335 27.66 1.92 13.30
C ASP A 335 29.07 1.75 12.72
N ALA A 336 29.31 0.63 12.03
CA ALA A 336 30.58 0.40 11.34
C ALA A 336 30.83 1.44 10.23
N ILE A 337 29.79 1.81 9.46
CA ILE A 337 29.89 2.87 8.43
C ILE A 337 30.25 4.20 9.08
N SER A 338 29.65 4.52 10.21
CA SER A 338 29.94 5.75 10.96
C SER A 338 31.39 5.79 11.46
N ALA A 339 31.99 4.63 11.78
CA ALA A 339 33.35 4.52 12.29
C ALA A 339 34.40 4.50 11.17
N SER A 340 34.19 3.80 10.06
CA SER A 340 35.20 3.51 9.04
C SER A 340 34.85 3.96 7.62
N GLY A 341 33.61 4.45 7.42
CA GLY A 341 33.08 4.83 6.12
C GLY A 341 32.48 3.64 5.35
N MET A 342 31.62 3.96 4.36
CA MET A 342 30.82 2.99 3.64
C MET A 342 31.65 1.88 2.95
N GLN A 343 32.75 2.25 2.31
CA GLN A 343 33.53 1.29 1.53
C GLN A 343 34.23 0.26 2.41
N GLU A 344 34.87 0.68 3.48
CA GLU A 344 35.59 -0.22 4.40
C GLU A 344 34.61 -1.06 5.21
N ALA A 345 33.54 -0.48 5.74
CA ALA A 345 32.48 -1.21 6.41
C ALA A 345 31.85 -2.27 5.51
N THR A 346 31.58 -1.96 4.24
CA THR A 346 31.01 -2.93 3.28
C THR A 346 31.95 -4.11 3.05
N LYS A 347 33.27 -3.88 2.95
CA LYS A 347 34.25 -4.95 2.79
C LYS A 347 34.31 -5.83 4.04
N GLU A 348 34.42 -5.25 5.21
CA GLU A 348 34.43 -5.98 6.49
C GLU A 348 33.14 -6.81 6.66
N TRP A 349 32.00 -6.20 6.40
CA TRP A 349 30.71 -6.87 6.57
C TRP A 349 30.45 -7.96 5.52
N ARG A 350 31.00 -7.84 4.33
CA ARG A 350 30.98 -8.93 3.34
C ARG A 350 31.66 -10.18 3.92
N GLU A 351 32.85 -10.04 4.51
CA GLU A 351 33.57 -11.16 5.13
C GLU A 351 32.78 -11.78 6.30
N LYS A 352 32.14 -10.93 7.14
CA LYS A 352 31.27 -11.42 8.23
C LYS A 352 30.05 -12.17 7.70
N LEU A 353 29.34 -11.58 6.73
CA LEU A 353 28.12 -12.16 6.16
C LEU A 353 28.38 -13.43 5.34
N ASP A 354 29.58 -13.61 4.77
CA ASP A 354 29.96 -14.83 4.08
C ASP A 354 29.78 -16.09 4.93
N ARG A 355 29.80 -15.96 6.26
CA ARG A 355 29.48 -17.04 7.18
C ARG A 355 28.04 -17.55 7.04
N LEU A 356 27.13 -16.70 6.55
CA LEU A 356 25.74 -17.06 6.25
C LEU A 356 25.58 -17.71 4.86
N ALA A 357 26.65 -17.85 4.10
CA ALA A 357 26.61 -18.41 2.75
C ALA A 357 25.90 -19.78 2.73
N GLN A 358 25.26 -20.06 1.62
CA GLN A 358 24.64 -21.35 1.36
C GLN A 358 25.68 -22.48 1.43
N ALA A 359 25.24 -23.68 1.49
CA ALA A 359 26.07 -24.89 1.36
C ALA A 359 27.03 -25.20 2.53
N LYS A 360 27.07 -24.41 3.58
CA LYS A 360 27.82 -24.82 4.77
C LYS A 360 26.98 -25.78 5.60
N ARG A 361 27.61 -26.88 6.06
CA ARG A 361 26.98 -27.85 6.95
C ARG A 361 27.23 -27.45 8.39
N TYR A 362 26.16 -27.15 9.08
CA TYR A 362 26.17 -26.86 10.51
C TYR A 362 25.55 -28.04 11.25
N SER A 363 25.92 -28.25 12.50
CA SER A 363 25.35 -29.29 13.34
C SER A 363 24.70 -28.74 14.60
N PHE A 364 23.66 -29.41 15.09
CA PHE A 364 23.03 -29.16 16.38
C PHE A 364 22.52 -30.51 16.93
N GLY A 365 23.21 -31.06 17.89
CA GLY A 365 22.98 -32.45 18.33
C GLY A 365 23.21 -33.44 17.17
N ASN A 366 22.20 -34.24 16.87
CA ASN A 366 22.23 -35.21 15.76
C ASN A 366 21.80 -34.63 14.41
N TRP A 367 21.42 -33.34 14.34
CA TRP A 367 21.04 -32.68 13.12
C TRP A 367 22.26 -32.05 12.42
N SER A 368 22.24 -32.07 11.09
CA SER A 368 23.22 -31.39 10.25
C SER A 368 22.53 -30.88 8.97
N GLY A 369 22.77 -29.59 8.59
CA GLY A 369 22.17 -28.99 7.42
C GLY A 369 22.48 -27.50 7.31
N ASP A 370 21.69 -26.76 6.50
CA ASP A 370 21.80 -25.32 6.37
C ASP A 370 21.32 -24.62 7.65
N PHE A 371 22.06 -23.61 8.08
CA PHE A 371 21.72 -22.81 9.27
C PHE A 371 20.24 -22.36 9.29
N PHE A 372 19.72 -21.93 8.14
CA PHE A 372 18.36 -21.43 8.02
C PHE A 372 17.28 -22.50 7.77
N GLU A 373 17.60 -23.77 7.79
CA GLU A 373 16.56 -24.79 7.64
C GLU A 373 15.56 -24.74 8.81
N LYS A 374 14.26 -24.79 8.50
CA LYS A 374 13.20 -24.86 9.52
C LYS A 374 13.38 -26.04 10.47
N ARG A 375 13.96 -27.13 9.95
CA ARG A 375 14.22 -28.38 10.73
C ARG A 375 15.43 -28.27 11.63
N ASN A 376 16.25 -27.21 11.52
CA ASN A 376 17.35 -26.98 12.44
C ASN A 376 16.81 -26.83 13.89
N PRO A 377 17.14 -27.73 14.80
CA PRO A 377 16.61 -27.74 16.17
C PRO A 377 16.99 -26.51 16.98
N LEU A 378 18.02 -25.75 16.54
CA LEU A 378 18.40 -24.50 17.13
C LEU A 378 17.19 -23.53 17.18
N TRP A 379 16.45 -23.40 16.07
CA TRP A 379 15.31 -22.47 15.99
C TRP A 379 14.15 -22.86 16.90
N GLN A 380 13.98 -24.16 17.18
CA GLN A 380 13.02 -24.63 18.18
C GLN A 380 13.53 -24.33 19.60
N ARG A 381 14.81 -24.55 19.86
CA ARG A 381 15.44 -24.33 21.16
C ARG A 381 15.38 -22.86 21.59
N VAL A 382 15.57 -21.94 20.66
CA VAL A 382 15.50 -20.49 20.91
C VAL A 382 14.09 -19.91 20.73
N GLY A 383 13.06 -20.72 20.49
CA GLY A 383 11.66 -20.28 20.44
C GLY A 383 11.26 -19.56 19.16
N VAL A 384 12.02 -19.69 18.07
CA VAL A 384 11.70 -19.11 16.76
C VAL A 384 10.79 -20.02 15.94
N ALA A 385 10.89 -21.34 16.11
CA ALA A 385 10.02 -22.32 15.48
C ALA A 385 9.35 -23.23 16.53
N LYS A 386 8.18 -23.75 16.21
CA LYS A 386 7.50 -24.76 17.03
C LYS A 386 6.77 -25.77 16.16
N PRO A 387 6.53 -26.99 16.67
CA PRO A 387 5.66 -27.93 16.00
C PRO A 387 4.27 -27.33 15.73
N GLY A 388 3.76 -27.52 14.53
CA GLY A 388 2.40 -27.15 14.17
C GLY A 388 1.36 -28.03 14.89
N LYS A 389 0.10 -27.70 14.75
CA LYS A 389 -1.00 -28.47 15.38
C LYS A 389 -1.06 -29.93 14.95
N ASP A 390 -0.59 -30.23 13.75
CA ASP A 390 -0.52 -31.58 13.17
C ASP A 390 0.73 -32.39 13.60
N GLY A 391 1.66 -31.78 14.35
CA GLY A 391 2.94 -32.31 14.73
C GLY A 391 3.92 -32.59 13.57
N LYS A 392 3.46 -32.48 12.33
CA LYS A 392 4.23 -32.83 11.11
C LYS A 392 4.95 -31.61 10.49
N ARG A 393 4.42 -30.42 10.67
CA ARG A 393 4.97 -29.18 10.11
C ARG A 393 5.51 -28.30 11.22
N LEU A 394 6.58 -27.56 10.91
CA LEU A 394 7.10 -26.52 11.79
C LEU A 394 6.48 -25.17 11.43
N THR A 395 5.97 -24.49 12.45
CA THR A 395 5.45 -23.13 12.34
C THR A 395 6.51 -22.15 12.84
N VAL A 396 6.85 -21.17 12.01
CA VAL A 396 7.76 -20.08 12.37
C VAL A 396 6.95 -19.01 13.11
N LEU A 397 7.43 -18.61 14.28
CA LEU A 397 6.80 -17.60 15.13
C LEU A 397 7.32 -16.21 14.77
N ASN A 398 6.41 -15.23 14.74
CA ASN A 398 6.76 -13.84 14.50
C ASN A 398 6.35 -12.97 15.71
N THR A 399 6.74 -13.39 16.90
CA THR A 399 6.54 -12.66 18.16
C THR A 399 7.73 -11.74 18.46
N GLY A 400 7.56 -10.75 19.34
CA GLY A 400 8.66 -9.90 19.80
C GLY A 400 9.83 -10.69 20.35
N ALA A 401 9.56 -11.71 21.18
CA ALA A 401 10.59 -12.60 21.73
C ALA A 401 11.35 -13.37 20.63
N ALA A 402 10.63 -13.94 19.65
CA ALA A 402 11.26 -14.65 18.54
C ALA A 402 12.15 -13.74 17.67
N ARG A 403 11.72 -12.49 17.44
CA ARG A 403 12.50 -11.48 16.71
C ARG A 403 13.78 -11.13 17.45
N SER A 404 13.70 -10.89 18.75
CA SER A 404 14.87 -10.62 19.61
C SER A 404 15.86 -11.79 19.59
N GLU A 405 15.36 -13.04 19.69
CA GLU A 405 16.21 -14.22 19.63
C GLU A 405 16.87 -14.40 18.25
N CYS A 406 16.18 -14.11 17.15
CA CYS A 406 16.79 -14.09 15.81
C CYS A 406 17.96 -13.11 15.74
N GLY A 407 17.77 -11.87 16.22
CA GLY A 407 18.85 -10.86 16.27
C GLY A 407 20.03 -11.33 17.09
N ARG A 408 19.78 -11.82 18.31
CA ARG A 408 20.82 -12.35 19.20
C ARG A 408 21.61 -13.49 18.56
N VAL A 409 20.92 -14.46 17.96
CA VAL A 409 21.53 -15.61 17.32
C VAL A 409 22.40 -15.20 16.13
N LEU A 410 21.89 -14.29 15.28
CA LEU A 410 22.66 -13.78 14.14
C LEU A 410 23.89 -12.99 14.61
N HIS A 411 23.73 -12.11 15.58
CA HIS A 411 24.84 -11.35 16.15
C HIS A 411 25.96 -12.28 16.67
N GLN A 412 25.60 -13.26 17.52
CA GLN A 412 26.57 -14.21 18.05
C GLN A 412 27.23 -15.05 16.94
N PHE A 413 26.46 -15.48 15.94
CA PHE A 413 26.97 -16.24 14.81
C PHE A 413 28.01 -15.45 14.00
N LEU A 414 27.74 -14.15 13.76
CA LEU A 414 28.64 -13.27 13.00
C LEU A 414 29.84 -12.79 13.80
N SER A 415 29.74 -12.72 15.13
CA SER A 415 30.83 -12.23 16.01
C SER A 415 31.89 -13.27 16.35
N THR A 416 31.72 -14.53 15.90
CA THR A 416 32.66 -15.60 16.23
C THR A 416 33.73 -15.75 15.16
N ASP A 417 35.01 -15.79 15.55
CA ASP A 417 36.16 -15.74 14.63
C ASP A 417 36.41 -17.04 13.84
N ASP A 418 35.96 -18.19 14.35
CA ASP A 418 36.14 -19.50 13.70
C ASP A 418 34.92 -19.94 12.86
N PRO A 419 35.10 -20.68 11.74
CA PRO A 419 34.01 -21.27 11.00
C PRO A 419 33.30 -22.32 11.86
N ILE A 420 32.19 -21.89 12.46
CA ILE A 420 31.44 -22.69 13.42
C ILE A 420 30.62 -23.73 12.67
N THR A 421 30.90 -24.99 12.95
CA THR A 421 30.11 -26.10 12.46
C THR A 421 29.07 -26.61 13.48
N ASN A 422 29.28 -26.31 14.77
CA ASN A 422 28.37 -26.68 15.85
C ASN A 422 27.64 -25.47 16.41
N LEU A 423 26.32 -25.47 16.28
CA LEU A 423 25.44 -24.35 16.68
C LEU A 423 24.98 -24.43 18.15
N ALA A 424 25.43 -25.41 18.92
CA ALA A 424 24.94 -25.64 20.29
C ALA A 424 25.21 -24.41 21.21
N PHE A 425 26.29 -23.65 20.97
CA PHE A 425 26.62 -22.45 21.75
C PHE A 425 25.59 -21.34 21.57
N LEU A 426 24.94 -21.22 20.39
CA LEU A 426 23.93 -20.21 20.10
C LEU A 426 22.62 -20.43 20.87
N ALA A 427 22.39 -21.63 21.40
CA ALA A 427 21.22 -21.96 22.20
C ALA A 427 21.41 -21.67 23.71
N LYS A 428 22.57 -21.18 24.11
CA LYS A 428 22.83 -20.78 25.49
C LYS A 428 22.33 -19.34 25.66
N ARG A 429 21.54 -19.09 26.70
CA ARG A 429 21.04 -17.78 27.10
C ARG A 429 22.04 -17.06 27.96
#